data_38c805cfd2328e0118a37407a7d79b4e
#
_entry.id   38c805cfd2328e0118a37407a7d79b4e
#
_cell.length_a   1.000
_cell.length_b   1.000
_cell.length_c   1.000
_cell.angle_alpha   90.00
_cell.angle_beta   90.00
_cell.angle_gamma   90.00
#
_symmetry.space_group_name_H-M   'P 1'
#
loop_
_entity.id
_entity.type
_entity.pdbx_description
1 polymer ?
#
loop_
_entity_poly.entity_id
_entity_poly.type
_entity_poly.pdbx_seq_one_letter_code
_entity_poly.pdbx_strand_id
1 'polypeptide(L)'
;MTGFGGYSEKVCLDARRAIPIPDSVSFNQAAAIPVTYGTAFHMLVHLGRICPGDSVLIHHAAGGVGTAVAQICKAFGASLVIGTASTPKKDFVESMGVRFVDREKEDFEAVCKELTGGRGVHHAIDPVGGRHLMRSYKALRKGGKLYYFGASAAVKGEKRSRLSELRMWWGMPRFDPIRLMTSNKSVFGVHMGLLEDESVFKGHLASLSEMLENGEIDPVIDSVWRFEDVADAQMHMHNRKNRGKVLLDFSPE
;
A
#
# COMPACT_ATOMS: atom_id res chain seq x y z
N MET A 1 -4.44 0.70 -17.16
CA MET A 1 -3.23 -0.13 -16.87
C MET A 1 -3.03 -1.13 -18.01
N THR A 2 -1.80 -1.43 -18.36
CA THR A 2 -1.48 -2.33 -19.49
C THR A 2 -1.57 -3.82 -19.13
N GLY A 3 -1.72 -4.18 -17.85
CA GLY A 3 -1.63 -5.54 -17.36
C GLY A 3 -0.18 -6.05 -17.29
N PHE A 4 0.52 -6.05 -18.42
CA PHE A 4 1.94 -6.40 -18.57
C PHE A 4 2.62 -5.41 -19.52
N GLY A 5 3.94 -5.43 -19.62
CA GLY A 5 4.71 -4.62 -20.57
C GLY A 5 5.06 -3.21 -20.08
N GLY A 6 4.97 -2.95 -18.77
CA GLY A 6 5.38 -1.66 -18.20
C GLY A 6 6.90 -1.41 -18.20
N TYR A 7 7.71 -2.45 -18.42
CA TYR A 7 9.15 -2.36 -18.56
C TYR A 7 9.52 -2.40 -20.06
N SER A 8 9.19 -1.33 -20.75
CA SER A 8 9.44 -1.20 -22.19
C SER A 8 9.45 0.27 -22.61
N GLU A 9 10.23 0.61 -23.59
CA GLU A 9 10.29 1.94 -24.21
C GLU A 9 8.96 2.31 -24.88
N LYS A 10 8.27 1.31 -25.41
CA LYS A 10 7.02 1.48 -26.14
C LYS A 10 6.00 0.45 -25.72
N VAL A 11 4.76 0.88 -25.61
CA VAL A 11 3.62 0.03 -25.31
C VAL A 11 2.48 0.35 -26.27
N CYS A 12 1.80 -0.69 -26.75
CA CYS A 12 0.59 -0.54 -27.54
C CYS A 12 -0.62 -0.79 -26.62
N LEU A 13 -1.50 0.18 -26.53
CA LEU A 13 -2.72 0.09 -25.71
C LEU A 13 -3.90 0.77 -26.42
N ASP A 14 -5.11 0.43 -26.01
CA ASP A 14 -6.31 1.13 -26.45
C ASP A 14 -6.26 2.59 -26.00
N ALA A 15 -6.43 3.53 -26.92
CA ALA A 15 -6.39 4.96 -26.61
C ALA A 15 -7.37 5.38 -25.51
N ARG A 16 -8.48 4.66 -25.33
CA ARG A 16 -9.44 4.88 -24.25
C ARG A 16 -8.86 4.63 -22.86
N ARG A 17 -7.73 3.90 -22.78
CA ARG A 17 -6.99 3.63 -21.54
C ARG A 17 -5.87 4.64 -21.25
N ALA A 18 -5.58 5.50 -22.21
CA ALA A 18 -4.67 6.62 -22.00
C ALA A 18 -5.37 7.71 -21.18
N ILE A 19 -4.65 8.24 -20.22
CA ILE A 19 -5.13 9.34 -19.36
C ILE A 19 -4.11 10.47 -19.50
N PRO A 20 -4.55 11.68 -19.86
CA PRO A 20 -3.67 12.83 -19.94
C PRO A 20 -3.00 13.09 -18.57
N ILE A 21 -1.73 13.45 -18.60
CA ILE A 21 -1.00 13.92 -17.42
C ILE A 21 -1.13 15.45 -17.44
N PRO A 22 -1.59 16.09 -16.35
CA PRO A 22 -1.64 17.54 -16.25
C PRO A 22 -0.25 18.17 -16.41
N ASP A 23 -0.14 19.34 -17.00
CA ASP A 23 1.15 20.03 -17.22
C ASP A 23 1.91 20.34 -15.91
N SER A 24 1.18 20.45 -14.80
CA SER A 24 1.74 20.64 -13.45
C SER A 24 2.39 19.39 -12.86
N VAL A 25 2.16 18.20 -13.45
CA VAL A 25 2.58 16.89 -12.92
C VAL A 25 3.77 16.36 -13.69
N SER A 26 4.87 16.11 -13.02
CA SER A 26 6.04 15.49 -13.62
C SER A 26 5.79 14.02 -14.01
N PHE A 27 6.53 13.51 -15.00
CA PHE A 27 6.47 12.09 -15.39
C PHE A 27 6.77 11.15 -14.23
N ASN A 28 7.68 11.51 -13.34
CA ASN A 28 8.02 10.71 -12.16
C ASN A 28 6.84 10.62 -11.19
N GLN A 29 6.15 11.71 -10.91
CA GLN A 29 4.94 11.72 -10.10
C GLN A 29 3.83 10.88 -10.76
N ALA A 30 3.59 11.10 -12.06
CA ALA A 30 2.59 10.37 -12.82
C ALA A 30 2.87 8.85 -12.83
N ALA A 31 4.12 8.43 -12.98
CA ALA A 31 4.49 7.02 -12.95
C ALA A 31 4.32 6.36 -11.56
N ALA A 32 4.42 7.14 -10.49
CA ALA A 32 4.28 6.64 -9.12
C ALA A 32 2.81 6.43 -8.70
N ILE A 33 1.85 7.15 -9.29
CA ILE A 33 0.45 7.18 -8.85
C ILE A 33 -0.35 5.90 -9.16
N PRO A 34 -0.42 5.37 -10.39
CA PRO A 34 -1.47 4.43 -10.78
C PRO A 34 -1.56 3.19 -9.90
N VAL A 35 -0.45 2.57 -9.57
CA VAL A 35 -0.45 1.34 -8.78
C VAL A 35 -0.47 1.63 -7.28
N THR A 36 0.43 2.49 -6.79
CA THR A 36 0.60 2.68 -5.34
C THR A 36 -0.52 3.51 -4.74
N TYR A 37 -0.76 4.70 -5.29
CA TYR A 37 -1.84 5.58 -4.83
C TYR A 37 -3.21 5.04 -5.23
N GLY A 38 -3.34 4.48 -6.45
CA GLY A 38 -4.58 3.82 -6.87
C GLY A 38 -5.00 2.69 -5.94
N THR A 39 -4.04 1.85 -5.48
CA THR A 39 -4.32 0.79 -4.50
C THR A 39 -4.73 1.38 -3.15
N ALA A 40 -4.00 2.37 -2.65
CA ALA A 40 -4.29 3.02 -1.37
C ALA A 40 -5.67 3.71 -1.39
N PHE A 41 -5.98 4.45 -2.46
CA PHE A 41 -7.25 5.13 -2.65
C PHE A 41 -8.42 4.13 -2.74
N HIS A 42 -8.25 3.07 -3.51
CA HIS A 42 -9.25 2.01 -3.61
C HIS A 42 -9.57 1.40 -2.25
N MET A 43 -8.55 1.06 -1.46
CA MET A 43 -8.73 0.49 -0.12
C MET A 43 -9.40 1.46 0.86
N LEU A 44 -8.85 2.66 1.00
CA LEU A 44 -9.28 3.58 2.03
C LEU A 44 -10.53 4.39 1.66
N VAL A 45 -10.59 4.89 0.42
CA VAL A 45 -11.68 5.79 0.01
C VAL A 45 -12.84 5.00 -0.57
N HIS A 46 -12.59 4.18 -1.60
CA HIS A 46 -13.65 3.47 -2.31
C HIS A 46 -14.30 2.39 -1.46
N LEU A 47 -13.52 1.42 -0.97
CA LEU A 47 -14.01 0.32 -0.12
C LEU A 47 -14.18 0.75 1.35
N GLY A 48 -13.23 1.52 1.83
CA GLY A 48 -13.08 1.85 3.24
C GLY A 48 -13.99 2.94 3.74
N ARG A 49 -14.32 3.92 2.89
CA ARG A 49 -15.03 5.11 3.29
C ARG A 49 -14.36 5.78 4.50
N ILE A 50 -13.05 6.03 4.38
CA ILE A 50 -12.27 6.67 5.45
C ILE A 50 -12.90 8.01 5.82
N CYS A 51 -13.00 8.27 7.12
CA CYS A 51 -13.59 9.48 7.68
C CYS A 51 -12.58 10.25 8.55
N PRO A 52 -12.77 11.57 8.70
CA PRO A 52 -12.01 12.33 9.69
C PRO A 52 -12.12 11.70 11.08
N GLY A 53 -10.99 11.61 11.78
CA GLY A 53 -10.91 10.97 13.10
C GLY A 53 -10.63 9.46 13.08
N ASP A 54 -10.63 8.80 11.92
CA ASP A 54 -10.29 7.39 11.83
C ASP A 54 -8.83 7.11 12.23
N SER A 55 -8.59 5.89 12.71
CA SER A 55 -7.24 5.38 13.00
C SER A 55 -6.88 4.24 12.04
N VAL A 56 -5.65 4.25 11.56
CA VAL A 56 -5.18 3.36 10.48
C VAL A 56 -3.88 2.66 10.87
N LEU A 57 -3.82 1.35 10.69
CA LEU A 57 -2.59 0.56 10.79
C LEU A 57 -2.06 0.26 9.38
N ILE A 58 -0.78 0.55 9.12
CA ILE A 58 -0.12 0.29 7.85
C ILE A 58 1.06 -0.64 8.08
N HIS A 59 1.10 -1.79 7.44
CA HIS A 59 2.32 -2.57 7.36
C HIS A 59 3.15 -2.17 6.13
N HIS A 60 4.48 -2.27 6.24
CA HIS A 60 5.43 -1.74 5.25
C HIS A 60 5.25 -0.23 4.99
N ALA A 61 5.10 0.55 6.06
CA ALA A 61 4.76 1.97 6.00
C ALA A 61 5.71 2.82 5.14
N ALA A 62 6.97 2.43 5.01
CA ALA A 62 7.96 3.13 4.18
C ALA A 62 7.96 2.68 2.70
N GLY A 63 7.13 1.73 2.28
CA GLY A 63 7.03 1.29 0.89
C GLY A 63 6.08 2.17 0.07
N GLY A 64 6.04 1.96 -1.26
CA GLY A 64 5.24 2.82 -2.15
C GLY A 64 3.75 2.91 -1.78
N VAL A 65 3.07 1.79 -1.47
CA VAL A 65 1.67 1.84 -1.01
C VAL A 65 1.58 2.40 0.41
N GLY A 66 2.58 2.12 1.29
CA GLY A 66 2.60 2.63 2.65
C GLY A 66 2.66 4.15 2.71
N THR A 67 3.53 4.76 1.90
CA THR A 67 3.65 6.22 1.79
C THR A 67 2.38 6.86 1.21
N ALA A 68 1.77 6.23 0.21
CA ALA A 68 0.50 6.66 -0.37
C ALA A 68 -0.64 6.62 0.67
N VAL A 69 -0.75 5.53 1.45
CA VAL A 69 -1.74 5.40 2.53
C VAL A 69 -1.54 6.50 3.57
N ALA A 70 -0.30 6.79 3.99
CA ALA A 70 -0.01 7.85 4.97
C ALA A 70 -0.50 9.22 4.48
N GLN A 71 -0.24 9.57 3.22
CA GLN A 71 -0.66 10.85 2.64
C GLN A 71 -2.18 10.93 2.46
N ILE A 72 -2.83 9.87 1.98
CA ILE A 72 -4.29 9.81 1.86
C ILE A 72 -4.94 9.93 3.26
N CYS A 73 -4.41 9.23 4.26
CA CYS A 73 -4.90 9.37 5.64
C CYS A 73 -4.83 10.81 6.14
N LYS A 74 -3.73 11.51 5.85
CA LYS A 74 -3.56 12.93 6.21
C LYS A 74 -4.59 13.81 5.49
N ALA A 75 -4.76 13.63 4.19
CA ALA A 75 -5.70 14.41 3.38
C ALA A 75 -7.17 14.21 3.84
N PHE A 76 -7.53 13.00 4.26
CA PHE A 76 -8.86 12.68 4.76
C PHE A 76 -9.02 12.89 6.29
N GLY A 77 -8.06 13.50 6.97
CA GLY A 77 -8.19 13.88 8.38
C GLY A 77 -8.18 12.70 9.36
N ALA A 78 -7.50 11.60 9.05
CA ALA A 78 -7.30 10.51 10.00
C ALA A 78 -6.58 11.03 11.26
N SER A 79 -7.08 10.64 12.44
CA SER A 79 -6.55 11.13 13.72
C SER A 79 -5.28 10.41 14.16
N LEU A 80 -5.06 9.19 13.69
CA LEU A 80 -3.93 8.35 14.09
C LEU A 80 -3.54 7.41 12.94
N VAL A 81 -2.29 7.46 12.53
CA VAL A 81 -1.71 6.52 11.57
C VAL A 81 -0.55 5.81 12.26
N ILE A 82 -0.62 4.48 12.35
CA ILE A 82 0.39 3.61 12.94
C ILE A 82 1.07 2.84 11.82
N GLY A 83 2.40 2.91 11.73
CA GLY A 83 3.14 2.32 10.62
C GLY A 83 4.22 1.35 11.07
N THR A 84 4.17 0.10 10.60
CA THR A 84 5.26 -0.84 10.88
C THR A 84 6.33 -0.79 9.80
N ALA A 85 7.59 -0.66 10.22
CA ALA A 85 8.76 -0.75 9.35
C ALA A 85 9.98 -1.31 10.10
N SER A 86 11.13 -1.42 9.44
CA SER A 86 12.40 -1.75 10.11
C SER A 86 13.03 -0.50 10.75
N THR A 87 13.82 -0.71 11.82
CA THR A 87 14.49 0.37 12.57
C THR A 87 15.13 1.46 11.70
N PRO A 88 15.91 1.14 10.62
CA PRO A 88 16.56 2.17 9.79
C PRO A 88 15.60 3.10 9.04
N LYS A 89 14.30 2.79 9.02
CA LYS A 89 13.26 3.60 8.36
C LYS A 89 12.44 4.43 9.34
N LYS A 90 12.80 4.44 10.61
CA LYS A 90 12.04 5.13 11.67
C LYS A 90 11.83 6.60 11.35
N ASP A 91 12.90 7.36 11.19
CA ASP A 91 12.85 8.81 10.99
C ASP A 91 12.03 9.18 9.74
N PHE A 92 12.18 8.38 8.68
CA PHE A 92 11.40 8.56 7.46
C PHE A 92 9.90 8.31 7.68
N VAL A 93 9.53 7.27 8.43
CA VAL A 93 8.13 6.99 8.73
C VAL A 93 7.54 8.08 9.63
N GLU A 94 8.27 8.52 10.64
CA GLU A 94 7.85 9.59 11.56
C GLU A 94 7.74 10.95 10.85
N SER A 95 8.60 11.24 9.86
CA SER A 95 8.52 12.48 9.09
C SER A 95 7.23 12.62 8.28
N MET A 96 6.55 11.51 8.00
CA MET A 96 5.23 11.52 7.36
C MET A 96 4.05 11.73 8.36
N GLY A 97 4.33 11.96 9.64
CA GLY A 97 3.31 12.05 10.70
C GLY A 97 2.75 10.69 11.12
N VAL A 98 3.44 9.60 10.82
CA VAL A 98 3.05 8.22 11.14
C VAL A 98 3.73 7.78 12.44
N ARG A 99 2.97 7.25 13.41
CA ARG A 99 3.53 6.63 14.62
C ARG A 99 4.27 5.34 14.23
N PHE A 100 5.59 5.40 14.30
CA PHE A 100 6.44 4.27 13.96
C PHE A 100 6.30 3.14 14.98
N VAL A 101 6.29 1.90 14.46
CA VAL A 101 6.38 0.65 15.23
C VAL A 101 7.46 -0.23 14.59
N ASP A 102 8.47 -0.61 15.36
CA ASP A 102 9.51 -1.50 14.88
C ASP A 102 8.95 -2.92 14.74
N ARG A 103 8.86 -3.40 13.47
CA ARG A 103 8.24 -4.69 13.16
C ARG A 103 8.95 -5.90 13.80
N GLU A 104 10.20 -5.74 14.25
CA GLU A 104 11.02 -6.83 14.82
C GLU A 104 11.07 -6.76 16.34
N LYS A 105 10.85 -5.59 16.95
CA LYS A 105 11.05 -5.33 18.37
C LYS A 105 9.75 -5.05 19.13
N GLU A 106 8.69 -4.60 18.44
CA GLU A 106 7.45 -4.17 19.07
C GLU A 106 6.27 -5.04 18.62
N ASP A 107 5.31 -5.23 19.52
CA ASP A 107 4.02 -5.85 19.21
C ASP A 107 3.01 -4.81 18.73
N PHE A 108 2.82 -4.73 17.41
CA PHE A 108 1.90 -3.78 16.82
C PHE A 108 0.43 -3.96 17.29
N GLU A 109 0.00 -5.19 17.67
CA GLU A 109 -1.36 -5.40 18.22
C GLU A 109 -1.50 -4.69 19.57
N ALA A 110 -0.48 -4.81 20.44
CA ALA A 110 -0.46 -4.13 21.73
C ALA A 110 -0.41 -2.60 21.55
N VAL A 111 0.48 -2.11 20.67
CA VAL A 111 0.60 -0.68 20.37
C VAL A 111 -0.71 -0.10 19.81
N CYS A 112 -1.37 -0.81 18.88
CA CYS A 112 -2.67 -0.35 18.35
C CYS A 112 -3.73 -0.25 19.45
N LYS A 113 -3.79 -1.22 20.35
CA LYS A 113 -4.74 -1.19 21.49
C LYS A 113 -4.43 -0.06 22.45
N GLU A 114 -3.17 0.11 22.83
CA GLU A 114 -2.74 1.17 23.72
C GLU A 114 -3.14 2.55 23.19
N LEU A 115 -2.75 2.88 21.95
CA LEU A 115 -3.00 4.17 21.34
C LEU A 115 -4.48 4.45 21.01
N THR A 116 -5.33 3.42 21.03
CA THR A 116 -6.76 3.55 20.75
C THR A 116 -7.63 3.33 21.99
N GLY A 117 -7.04 3.35 23.18
CA GLY A 117 -7.77 3.11 24.45
C GLY A 117 -8.42 1.73 24.50
N GLY A 118 -7.74 0.70 24.04
CA GLY A 118 -8.19 -0.69 24.03
C GLY A 118 -9.13 -1.07 22.89
N ARG A 119 -9.61 -0.11 22.07
CA ARG A 119 -10.63 -0.34 21.05
C ARG A 119 -10.08 -0.98 19.77
N GLY A 120 -8.84 -0.69 19.39
CA GLY A 120 -8.23 -1.04 18.12
C GLY A 120 -8.49 -0.02 17.01
N VAL A 121 -7.89 -0.24 15.84
CA VAL A 121 -7.92 0.70 14.70
C VAL A 121 -9.14 0.50 13.80
N HIS A 122 -9.52 1.54 13.05
CA HIS A 122 -10.63 1.50 12.07
C HIS A 122 -10.24 0.72 10.81
N HIS A 123 -9.00 0.91 10.33
CA HIS A 123 -8.50 0.30 9.11
C HIS A 123 -7.15 -0.36 9.37
N ALA A 124 -6.93 -1.54 8.79
CA ALA A 124 -5.63 -2.23 8.78
C ALA A 124 -5.26 -2.64 7.36
N ILE A 125 -4.10 -2.19 6.91
CA ILE A 125 -3.58 -2.37 5.55
C ILE A 125 -2.46 -3.41 5.60
N ASP A 126 -2.70 -4.61 5.07
CA ASP A 126 -1.79 -5.76 5.20
C ASP A 126 -1.31 -6.31 3.84
N PRO A 127 -0.05 -6.05 3.43
CA PRO A 127 0.61 -6.67 2.29
C PRO A 127 1.34 -7.97 2.65
N VAL A 128 1.33 -8.40 3.92
CA VAL A 128 2.18 -9.49 4.42
C VAL A 128 1.52 -10.86 4.21
N GLY A 129 0.28 -11.01 4.68
CA GLY A 129 -0.45 -12.28 4.59
C GLY A 129 -0.04 -13.33 5.62
N GLY A 130 -0.49 -14.57 5.39
CA GLY A 130 -0.23 -15.69 6.30
C GLY A 130 -0.77 -15.45 7.72
N ARG A 131 -0.06 -15.93 8.72
CA ARG A 131 -0.46 -15.75 10.14
C ARG A 131 -0.50 -14.27 10.57
N HIS A 132 0.25 -13.42 9.89
CA HIS A 132 0.31 -11.99 10.17
C HIS A 132 -1.05 -11.33 9.94
N LEU A 133 -1.78 -11.75 8.91
CA LEU A 133 -3.10 -11.21 8.55
C LEU A 133 -4.12 -11.36 9.71
N MET A 134 -4.05 -12.47 10.47
CA MET A 134 -4.93 -12.64 11.64
C MET A 134 -4.57 -11.68 12.77
N ARG A 135 -3.29 -11.35 12.93
CA ARG A 135 -2.86 -10.35 13.91
C ARG A 135 -3.39 -8.95 13.53
N SER A 136 -3.30 -8.58 12.25
CA SER A 136 -3.87 -7.34 11.71
C SER A 136 -5.38 -7.29 11.92
N TYR A 137 -6.09 -8.41 11.73
CA TYR A 137 -7.52 -8.52 12.04
C TYR A 137 -7.85 -8.33 13.53
N LYS A 138 -6.99 -8.84 14.44
CA LYS A 138 -7.15 -8.66 15.88
C LYS A 138 -6.90 -7.23 16.34
N ALA A 139 -6.03 -6.50 15.65
CA ALA A 139 -5.75 -5.09 15.91
C ALA A 139 -6.94 -4.17 15.57
N LEU A 140 -7.92 -4.64 14.80
CA LEU A 140 -9.11 -3.88 14.44
C LEU A 140 -10.09 -3.75 15.59
N ARG A 141 -10.73 -2.59 15.69
CA ARG A 141 -11.92 -2.36 16.51
C ARG A 141 -13.14 -3.12 15.96
N LYS A 142 -14.23 -3.20 16.75
CA LYS A 142 -15.54 -3.59 16.19
C LYS A 142 -15.95 -2.57 15.11
N GLY A 143 -16.46 -3.05 13.98
CA GLY A 143 -16.76 -2.24 12.80
C GLY A 143 -15.53 -1.90 11.96
N GLY A 144 -14.34 -2.39 12.30
CA GLY A 144 -13.10 -2.13 11.57
C GLY A 144 -12.96 -2.97 10.29
N LYS A 145 -12.07 -2.54 9.41
CA LYS A 145 -11.87 -3.07 8.05
C LYS A 145 -10.43 -3.48 7.82
N LEU A 146 -10.22 -4.72 7.36
CA LEU A 146 -8.92 -5.28 6.98
C LEU A 146 -8.81 -5.31 5.46
N TYR A 147 -7.69 -4.84 4.92
CA TYR A 147 -7.37 -4.90 3.49
C TYR A 147 -6.13 -5.74 3.28
N TYR A 148 -6.28 -6.81 2.53
CA TYR A 148 -5.20 -7.71 2.13
C TYR A 148 -4.93 -7.52 0.64
N PHE A 149 -3.72 -7.09 0.29
CA PHE A 149 -3.38 -6.73 -1.09
C PHE A 149 -2.03 -7.27 -1.56
N GLY A 150 -1.43 -8.19 -0.84
CA GLY A 150 -0.14 -8.75 -1.19
C GLY A 150 0.22 -9.98 -0.37
N ALA A 151 1.31 -10.62 -0.76
CA ALA A 151 1.80 -11.87 -0.17
C ALA A 151 3.31 -11.79 0.12
N SER A 152 3.77 -10.69 0.70
CA SER A 152 5.21 -10.46 0.93
C SER A 152 5.84 -11.48 1.89
N ALA A 153 5.05 -12.19 2.69
CA ALA A 153 5.52 -13.30 3.51
C ALA A 153 5.99 -14.51 2.67
N ALA A 154 5.50 -14.65 1.43
CA ALA A 154 5.92 -15.70 0.51
C ALA A 154 7.32 -15.47 -0.07
N VAL A 155 7.76 -14.20 -0.11
CA VAL A 155 9.02 -13.80 -0.73
C VAL A 155 10.07 -13.60 0.36
N LYS A 156 10.89 -14.63 0.59
CA LYS A 156 12.04 -14.58 1.50
C LYS A 156 13.33 -14.87 0.72
N GLY A 157 14.25 -13.88 0.70
CA GLY A 157 15.56 -13.99 0.06
C GLY A 157 15.50 -13.98 -1.47
N GLU A 158 16.63 -14.22 -2.12
CA GLU A 158 16.82 -14.11 -3.57
C GLU A 158 16.15 -15.22 -4.38
N LYS A 159 15.82 -16.35 -3.75
CA LYS A 159 15.22 -17.50 -4.43
C LYS A 159 13.78 -17.73 -3.97
N ARG A 160 12.91 -17.91 -4.93
CA ARG A 160 11.53 -18.33 -4.70
C ARG A 160 11.53 -19.73 -4.04
N SER A 161 10.98 -19.84 -2.86
CA SER A 161 10.91 -21.11 -2.14
C SER A 161 9.46 -21.64 -2.13
N ARG A 162 9.24 -22.76 -2.81
CA ARG A 162 7.91 -23.43 -2.83
C ARG A 162 7.44 -23.82 -1.42
N LEU A 163 8.39 -24.14 -0.52
CA LEU A 163 8.07 -24.42 0.88
C LEU A 163 7.58 -23.20 1.65
N SER A 164 8.14 -22.00 1.36
CA SER A 164 7.66 -20.76 1.99
C SER A 164 6.28 -20.36 1.46
N GLU A 165 6.01 -20.58 0.18
CA GLU A 165 4.69 -20.36 -0.43
C GLU A 165 3.64 -21.30 0.18
N LEU A 166 3.95 -22.60 0.29
CA LEU A 166 3.07 -23.59 0.91
C LEU A 166 2.81 -23.30 2.39
N ARG A 167 3.86 -22.93 3.14
CA ARG A 167 3.74 -22.56 4.56
C ARG A 167 2.92 -21.28 4.75
N MET A 168 3.07 -20.30 3.87
CA MET A 168 2.22 -19.11 3.87
C MET A 168 0.77 -19.50 3.59
N TRP A 169 0.52 -20.31 2.57
CA TRP A 169 -0.83 -20.74 2.18
C TRP A 169 -1.52 -21.52 3.29
N TRP A 170 -0.81 -22.43 3.95
CA TRP A 170 -1.33 -23.16 5.12
C TRP A 170 -1.52 -22.25 6.36
N GLY A 171 -0.79 -21.16 6.44
CA GLY A 171 -0.90 -20.16 7.49
C GLY A 171 -1.96 -19.08 7.21
N MET A 172 -2.60 -19.08 6.04
CA MET A 172 -3.63 -18.10 5.71
C MET A 172 -4.87 -18.34 6.58
N PRO A 173 -5.35 -17.30 7.27
CA PRO A 173 -6.54 -17.43 8.10
C PRO A 173 -7.77 -17.66 7.23
N ARG A 174 -8.68 -18.50 7.72
CA ARG A 174 -10.03 -18.60 7.22
C ARG A 174 -10.91 -17.66 8.03
N PHE A 175 -11.66 -16.81 7.35
CA PHE A 175 -12.60 -15.90 7.99
C PHE A 175 -13.97 -16.53 8.03
N ASP A 176 -14.44 -16.80 9.26
CA ASP A 176 -15.75 -17.34 9.53
C ASP A 176 -16.80 -16.23 9.40
N PRO A 177 -17.86 -16.41 8.56
CA PRO A 177 -18.93 -15.43 8.42
C PRO A 177 -19.62 -15.04 9.71
N ILE A 178 -19.82 -15.99 10.63
CA ILE A 178 -20.45 -15.72 11.94
C ILE A 178 -19.56 -14.80 12.78
N ARG A 179 -18.25 -15.04 12.77
CA ARG A 179 -17.28 -14.16 13.45
C ARG A 179 -17.21 -12.75 12.84
N LEU A 180 -17.29 -12.64 11.53
CA LEU A 180 -17.35 -11.36 10.85
C LEU A 180 -18.61 -10.58 11.27
N MET A 181 -19.75 -11.25 11.22
CA MET A 181 -21.05 -10.69 11.60
C MET A 181 -21.06 -10.23 13.09
N THR A 182 -20.66 -11.09 14.02
CA THR A 182 -20.71 -10.78 15.47
C THR A 182 -19.70 -9.70 15.90
N SER A 183 -18.64 -9.48 15.11
CA SER A 183 -17.66 -8.40 15.34
C SER A 183 -17.93 -7.15 14.49
N ASN A 184 -18.87 -7.20 13.54
CA ASN A 184 -19.07 -6.18 12.50
C ASN A 184 -17.78 -5.82 11.75
N LYS A 185 -16.83 -6.75 11.60
CA LYS A 185 -15.58 -6.52 10.89
C LYS A 185 -15.71 -6.93 9.44
N SER A 186 -15.02 -6.21 8.56
CA SER A 186 -14.95 -6.53 7.13
C SER A 186 -13.52 -6.94 6.74
N VAL A 187 -13.42 -7.83 5.75
CA VAL A 187 -12.14 -8.26 5.16
C VAL A 187 -12.24 -8.12 3.65
N PHE A 188 -11.33 -7.36 3.08
CA PHE A 188 -11.26 -7.12 1.64
C PHE A 188 -9.97 -7.70 1.08
N GLY A 189 -10.09 -8.53 0.03
CA GLY A 189 -8.99 -8.88 -0.85
C GLY A 189 -8.91 -7.84 -1.97
N VAL A 190 -7.73 -7.27 -2.19
CA VAL A 190 -7.53 -6.21 -3.19
C VAL A 190 -6.42 -6.58 -4.15
N HIS A 191 -6.71 -6.59 -5.44
CA HIS A 191 -5.75 -6.78 -6.51
C HIS A 191 -6.10 -5.85 -7.68
N MET A 192 -5.47 -4.69 -7.73
CA MET A 192 -5.81 -3.65 -8.71
C MET A 192 -5.63 -4.08 -10.17
N GLY A 193 -4.71 -5.02 -10.44
CA GLY A 193 -4.51 -5.56 -11.80
C GLY A 193 -5.67 -6.45 -12.29
N LEU A 194 -6.58 -6.87 -11.40
CA LEU A 194 -7.77 -7.67 -11.68
C LEU A 194 -9.07 -6.86 -11.51
N LEU A 195 -8.97 -5.55 -11.36
CA LEU A 195 -10.14 -4.69 -11.33
C LEU A 195 -10.71 -4.58 -12.75
N GLU A 196 -11.89 -5.18 -12.98
CA GLU A 196 -12.54 -5.24 -14.29
C GLU A 196 -13.19 -3.90 -14.68
N ASP A 197 -13.72 -3.17 -13.69
CA ASP A 197 -14.39 -1.90 -13.94
C ASP A 197 -13.37 -0.76 -14.15
N GLU A 198 -13.09 -0.50 -15.41
CA GLU A 198 -12.19 0.60 -15.81
C GLU A 198 -12.72 1.98 -15.38
N SER A 199 -14.03 2.16 -15.21
CA SER A 199 -14.62 3.45 -14.81
C SER A 199 -14.25 3.77 -13.36
N VAL A 200 -14.25 2.79 -12.49
CA VAL A 200 -13.82 2.92 -11.08
C VAL A 200 -12.35 3.34 -11.04
N PHE A 201 -11.48 2.68 -11.81
CA PHE A 201 -10.06 3.01 -11.83
C PHE A 201 -9.79 4.42 -12.39
N LYS A 202 -10.49 4.82 -13.46
CA LYS A 202 -10.41 6.17 -14.02
C LYS A 202 -10.88 7.23 -13.01
N GLY A 203 -11.96 6.95 -12.29
CA GLY A 203 -12.45 7.82 -11.22
C GLY A 203 -11.40 8.00 -10.11
N HIS A 204 -10.70 6.91 -9.72
CA HIS A 204 -9.61 7.02 -8.75
C HIS A 204 -8.48 7.91 -9.24
N LEU A 205 -8.06 7.72 -10.50
CA LEU A 205 -6.98 8.53 -11.07
C LEU A 205 -7.36 10.00 -11.21
N ALA A 206 -8.60 10.30 -11.58
CA ALA A 206 -9.09 11.68 -11.63
C ALA A 206 -9.02 12.35 -10.25
N SER A 207 -9.55 11.69 -9.21
CA SER A 207 -9.47 12.21 -7.83
C SER A 207 -8.02 12.36 -7.34
N LEU A 208 -7.15 11.40 -7.64
CA LEU A 208 -5.73 11.46 -7.27
C LEU A 208 -4.98 12.57 -8.02
N SER A 209 -5.35 12.84 -9.27
CA SER A 209 -4.79 13.95 -10.04
C SER A 209 -5.16 15.29 -9.40
N GLU A 210 -6.44 15.47 -9.04
CA GLU A 210 -6.91 16.64 -8.31
C GLU A 210 -6.20 16.83 -6.97
N MET A 211 -6.06 15.76 -6.17
CA MET A 211 -5.33 15.79 -4.91
C MET A 211 -3.86 16.18 -5.10
N LEU A 212 -3.22 15.74 -6.19
CA LEU A 212 -1.84 16.10 -6.51
C LEU A 212 -1.74 17.59 -6.90
N GLU A 213 -2.64 18.09 -7.75
CA GLU A 213 -2.68 19.48 -8.17
C GLU A 213 -2.93 20.43 -6.99
N ASN A 214 -3.76 20.01 -6.03
CA ASN A 214 -4.04 20.74 -4.78
C ASN A 214 -2.91 20.63 -3.74
N GLY A 215 -1.87 19.82 -3.98
CA GLY A 215 -0.77 19.59 -3.04
C GLY A 215 -1.16 18.77 -1.82
N GLU A 216 -2.29 18.05 -1.86
CA GLU A 216 -2.75 17.17 -0.78
C GLU A 216 -1.93 15.88 -0.71
N ILE A 217 -1.41 15.44 -1.87
CA ILE A 217 -0.48 14.33 -2.00
C ILE A 217 0.73 14.75 -2.82
N ASP A 218 1.89 14.15 -2.50
CA ASP A 218 3.12 14.26 -3.29
C ASP A 218 3.82 12.90 -3.31
N PRO A 219 3.84 12.20 -4.46
CA PRO A 219 4.37 10.85 -4.53
C PRO A 219 5.82 10.76 -4.13
N VAL A 220 6.09 9.94 -3.10
CA VAL A 220 7.44 9.71 -2.61
C VAL A 220 8.20 8.82 -3.58
N ILE A 221 9.21 9.38 -4.22
CA ILE A 221 10.11 8.68 -5.14
C ILE A 221 11.41 8.41 -4.40
N ASP A 222 11.74 7.13 -4.24
CA ASP A 222 12.99 6.68 -3.61
C ASP A 222 14.18 6.92 -4.52
N SER A 223 14.06 6.44 -5.76
CA SER A 223 15.14 6.49 -6.74
C SER A 223 14.60 6.29 -8.15
N VAL A 224 15.33 6.87 -9.11
CA VAL A 224 15.12 6.68 -10.55
C VAL A 224 16.36 5.99 -11.09
N TRP A 225 16.18 4.84 -11.75
CA TRP A 225 17.25 4.02 -12.29
C TRP A 225 17.16 3.99 -13.81
N ARG A 226 18.27 3.87 -14.48
CA ARG A 226 18.27 3.59 -15.91
C ARG A 226 17.67 2.22 -16.17
N PHE A 227 17.06 2.03 -17.34
CA PHE A 227 16.46 0.74 -17.69
C PHE A 227 17.48 -0.40 -17.70
N GLU A 228 18.72 -0.12 -18.12
CA GLU A 228 19.84 -1.07 -18.14
C GLU A 228 20.14 -1.61 -16.74
N ASP A 229 19.90 -0.81 -15.69
CA ASP A 229 20.14 -1.15 -14.29
C ASP A 229 18.90 -1.79 -13.61
N VAL A 230 17.93 -2.26 -14.40
CA VAL A 230 16.67 -2.83 -13.88
C VAL A 230 16.88 -3.96 -12.86
N ALA A 231 17.94 -4.76 -13.04
CA ALA A 231 18.27 -5.85 -12.12
C ALA A 231 18.65 -5.30 -10.73
N ASP A 232 19.46 -4.24 -10.69
CA ASP A 232 19.87 -3.58 -9.44
C ASP A 232 18.70 -2.83 -8.78
N ALA A 233 17.85 -2.17 -9.57
CA ALA A 233 16.62 -1.54 -9.09
C ALA A 233 15.68 -2.56 -8.45
N GLN A 234 15.52 -3.73 -9.07
CA GLN A 234 14.74 -4.85 -8.51
C GLN A 234 15.38 -5.40 -7.24
N MET A 235 16.70 -5.56 -7.22
CA MET A 235 17.43 -6.01 -6.04
C MET A 235 17.35 -5.00 -4.88
N HIS A 236 17.37 -3.70 -5.18
CA HIS A 236 17.16 -2.63 -4.19
C HIS A 236 15.80 -2.77 -3.49
N MET A 237 14.71 -2.99 -4.27
CA MET A 237 13.38 -3.24 -3.72
C MET A 237 13.31 -4.57 -2.97
N HIS A 238 13.90 -5.63 -3.52
CA HIS A 238 13.91 -6.96 -2.91
C HIS A 238 14.59 -6.97 -1.55
N ASN A 239 15.68 -6.25 -1.42
CA ASN A 239 16.41 -6.03 -0.18
C ASN A 239 15.71 -5.03 0.76
N ARG A 240 14.51 -4.55 0.39
CA ARG A 240 13.69 -3.64 1.20
C ARG A 240 14.42 -2.35 1.58
N LYS A 241 15.31 -1.85 0.72
CA LYS A 241 16.07 -0.62 0.95
C LYS A 241 15.25 0.62 0.64
N ASN A 242 14.33 0.54 -0.32
CA ASN A 242 13.53 1.65 -0.84
C ASN A 242 12.66 2.33 0.22
N ARG A 243 12.50 3.66 0.04
CA ARG A 243 11.59 4.53 0.79
C ARG A 243 10.65 5.21 -0.21
N GLY A 244 9.48 4.62 -0.44
CA GLY A 244 8.58 5.05 -1.51
C GLY A 244 8.72 4.22 -2.79
N LYS A 245 8.54 4.87 -3.96
CA LYS A 245 8.51 4.24 -5.28
C LYS A 245 9.89 4.25 -5.94
N VAL A 246 10.28 3.12 -6.51
CA VAL A 246 11.44 2.99 -7.41
C VAL A 246 10.94 3.08 -8.85
N LEU A 247 11.57 3.90 -9.66
CA LEU A 247 11.23 4.15 -11.05
C LEU A 247 12.35 3.69 -11.98
N LEU A 248 11.99 3.41 -13.23
CA LEU A 248 12.92 3.16 -14.33
C LEU A 248 12.75 4.27 -15.37
N ASP A 249 13.87 4.81 -15.82
CA ASP A 249 13.95 5.79 -16.89
C ASP A 249 14.41 5.12 -18.18
N PHE A 250 13.70 5.40 -19.25
CA PHE A 250 13.96 4.90 -20.63
C PHE A 250 14.48 5.99 -21.55
N SER A 251 14.79 7.19 -21.03
CA SER A 251 15.31 8.28 -21.84
C SER A 251 16.63 7.87 -22.45
N PRO A 252 16.84 8.09 -23.77
CA PRO A 252 18.15 7.93 -24.40
C PRO A 252 19.15 8.92 -23.78
N GLU A 253 20.44 8.56 -23.84
CA GLU A 253 21.54 9.46 -23.45
C GLU A 253 21.58 10.73 -24.29
#